data_b1e2696e33f3725e1c918991e399c3ff
#
_entry.id   b1e2696e33f3725e1c918991e399c3ff
#
_cell.length_a   1.000
_cell.length_b   1.000
_cell.length_c   1.000
_cell.angle_alpha   90.00
_cell.angle_beta   90.00
_cell.angle_gamma   90.00
#
_symmetry.space_group_name_H-M   'P 1'
#
loop_
_entity.id
_entity.type
_entity.pdbx_description
1 polymer ?
#
loop_
_entity_poly.entity_id
_entity_poly.type
_entity_poly.pdbx_seq_one_letter_code
_entity_poly.pdbx_strand_id
1 'polypeptide(L)'
;MRIALALCVVILSSISWADDEIRDAKTANPFILLHPESQQEAAQAYYAAVEKNVFNGAIPLKHAQLAAISASVAMKCVYCIPAHTAFARAAGATEEEIKTAVAIAADVALNSSMLYGSQFDMETFMEMFE
;
A
#
# COMPACT_ATOMS: atom_id res chain seq x y z
N MET A 1 -18.10 -0.35 -67.55
CA MET A 1 -18.43 0.75 -66.62
C MET A 1 -18.51 0.15 -65.23
N ARG A 2 -17.42 0.25 -64.50
CA ARG A 2 -17.25 -0.32 -63.14
C ARG A 2 -16.77 0.77 -62.22
N ILE A 3 -17.65 1.27 -61.39
CA ILE A 3 -17.36 2.17 -60.28
C ILE A 3 -18.17 1.62 -59.10
N ALA A 4 -17.52 1.26 -58.07
CA ALA A 4 -17.89 1.36 -56.64
C ALA A 4 -17.20 0.27 -55.85
N LEU A 5 -16.35 0.60 -54.96
CA LEU A 5 -16.28 0.21 -53.58
C LEU A 5 -14.92 0.66 -53.00
N ALA A 6 -14.92 1.80 -52.43
CA ALA A 6 -13.85 2.20 -51.54
C ALA A 6 -14.42 3.20 -50.53
N LEU A 7 -15.13 2.73 -49.53
CA LEU A 7 -15.42 3.52 -48.31
C LEU A 7 -15.97 2.59 -47.22
N CYS A 8 -15.12 2.01 -46.39
CA CYS A 8 -15.49 1.48 -45.08
C CYS A 8 -14.29 0.83 -44.39
N VAL A 9 -13.21 1.57 -44.10
CA VAL A 9 -12.14 1.08 -43.20
C VAL A 9 -11.50 2.22 -42.40
N VAL A 10 -12.22 3.11 -41.79
CA VAL A 10 -11.61 4.17 -40.93
C VAL A 10 -12.31 4.35 -39.58
N ILE A 11 -13.21 3.48 -39.14
CA ILE A 11 -13.92 3.72 -37.87
C ILE A 11 -13.53 2.74 -36.74
N LEU A 12 -12.63 1.82 -36.94
CA LEU A 12 -12.30 0.81 -35.92
C LEU A 12 -11.06 1.14 -35.06
N SER A 13 -10.33 2.21 -35.31
CA SER A 13 -9.11 2.55 -34.55
C SER A 13 -9.31 3.54 -33.40
N SER A 14 -10.44 4.23 -33.32
CA SER A 14 -10.69 5.25 -32.28
C SER A 14 -11.30 4.72 -30.98
N ILE A 15 -11.82 3.48 -30.97
CA ILE A 15 -12.47 2.88 -29.78
C ILE A 15 -11.41 2.30 -28.83
N SER A 16 -10.27 1.84 -29.35
CA SER A 16 -9.20 1.21 -28.55
C SER A 16 -8.50 2.17 -27.60
N TRP A 17 -8.29 3.43 -27.99
CA TRP A 17 -7.56 4.42 -27.17
C TRP A 17 -8.37 4.91 -25.97
N ALA A 18 -9.67 5.09 -26.13
CA ALA A 18 -10.55 5.55 -25.05
C ALA A 18 -10.77 4.46 -23.97
N ASP A 19 -10.81 3.20 -24.38
CA ASP A 19 -10.97 2.07 -23.45
C ASP A 19 -9.68 1.79 -22.68
N ASP A 20 -8.50 2.04 -23.25
CA ASP A 20 -7.21 1.92 -22.57
C ASP A 20 -7.01 3.09 -21.59
N GLU A 21 -7.35 4.33 -21.93
CA GLU A 21 -7.33 5.46 -20.99
C GLU A 21 -8.30 5.29 -19.82
N ILE A 22 -9.51 4.75 -20.07
CA ILE A 22 -10.50 4.50 -19.00
C ILE A 22 -10.05 3.33 -18.10
N ARG A 23 -9.37 2.33 -18.66
CA ARG A 23 -8.83 1.20 -17.90
C ARG A 23 -7.64 1.62 -17.06
N ASP A 24 -6.75 2.45 -17.59
CA ASP A 24 -5.60 3.01 -16.87
C ASP A 24 -6.05 3.95 -15.73
N ALA A 25 -7.06 4.78 -15.96
CA ALA A 25 -7.63 5.66 -14.93
C ALA A 25 -8.31 4.87 -13.78
N LYS A 26 -8.86 3.68 -14.06
CA LYS A 26 -9.53 2.83 -13.06
C LYS A 26 -8.56 1.96 -12.25
N THR A 27 -7.34 1.77 -12.75
CA THR A 27 -6.25 1.00 -12.10
C THR A 27 -5.16 1.89 -11.50
N ALA A 28 -5.18 3.20 -11.77
CA ALA A 28 -4.22 4.12 -11.20
C ALA A 28 -4.35 4.19 -9.67
N ASN A 29 -3.22 4.05 -8.97
CA ASN A 29 -3.17 4.24 -7.53
C ASN A 29 -3.71 5.65 -7.19
N PRO A 30 -4.82 5.76 -6.42
CA PRO A 30 -5.46 7.06 -6.16
C PRO A 30 -4.53 8.05 -5.44
N PHE A 31 -3.50 7.58 -4.75
CA PHE A 31 -2.51 8.43 -4.10
C PHE A 31 -1.69 9.25 -5.10
N ILE A 32 -1.53 8.80 -6.35
CA ILE A 32 -0.85 9.55 -7.40
C ILE A 32 -1.57 10.89 -7.65
N LEU A 33 -2.90 10.86 -7.68
CA LEU A 33 -3.73 12.04 -7.92
C LEU A 33 -3.71 13.06 -6.77
N LEU A 34 -3.21 12.69 -5.59
CA LEU A 34 -3.01 13.61 -4.47
C LEU A 34 -1.77 14.48 -4.64
N HIS A 35 -0.87 14.12 -5.56
CA HIS A 35 0.32 14.91 -5.88
C HIS A 35 -0.01 15.99 -6.92
N PRO A 36 0.70 17.12 -6.90
CA PRO A 36 0.63 18.11 -7.98
C PRO A 36 0.90 17.45 -9.34
N GLU A 37 0.24 17.89 -10.39
CA GLU A 37 0.34 17.31 -11.74
C GLU A 37 1.80 17.12 -12.19
N SER A 38 2.65 18.13 -11.94
CA SER A 38 4.09 18.07 -12.24
C SER A 38 4.88 16.99 -11.49
N GLN A 39 4.29 16.35 -10.47
CA GLN A 39 4.95 15.33 -9.64
C GLN A 39 4.31 13.94 -9.81
N GLN A 40 3.21 13.82 -10.55
CA GLN A 40 2.46 12.57 -10.66
C GLN A 40 3.26 11.45 -11.32
N GLU A 41 4.10 11.75 -12.31
CA GLU A 41 5.00 10.76 -12.92
C GLU A 41 6.00 10.19 -11.88
N ALA A 42 6.62 11.06 -11.10
CA ALA A 42 7.54 10.65 -10.03
C ALA A 42 6.81 9.87 -8.93
N ALA A 43 5.58 10.28 -8.57
CA ALA A 43 4.74 9.57 -7.61
C ALA A 43 4.38 8.17 -8.11
N GLN A 44 4.02 8.02 -9.38
CA GLN A 44 3.74 6.72 -9.99
C GLN A 44 4.96 5.79 -9.91
N ALA A 45 6.14 6.27 -10.26
CA ALA A 45 7.37 5.48 -10.17
C ALA A 45 7.68 5.08 -8.71
N TYR A 46 7.48 5.98 -7.76
CA TYR A 46 7.64 5.71 -6.35
C TYR A 46 6.70 4.60 -5.86
N TYR A 47 5.40 4.71 -6.12
CA TYR A 47 4.43 3.71 -5.65
C TYR A 47 4.64 2.34 -6.31
N ALA A 48 5.03 2.28 -7.58
CA ALA A 48 5.41 1.03 -8.24
C ALA A 48 6.65 0.40 -7.60
N ALA A 49 7.64 1.19 -7.23
CA ALA A 49 8.83 0.71 -6.52
C ALA A 49 8.49 0.23 -5.11
N VAL A 50 7.62 0.91 -4.38
CA VAL A 50 7.13 0.49 -3.05
C VAL A 50 6.40 -0.84 -3.13
N GLU A 51 5.48 -0.99 -4.07
CA GLU A 51 4.76 -2.24 -4.26
C GLU A 51 5.72 -3.41 -4.51
N LYS A 52 6.69 -3.23 -5.41
CA LYS A 52 7.65 -4.27 -5.78
C LYS A 52 8.64 -4.59 -4.65
N ASN A 53 9.21 -3.58 -4.00
CA ASN A 53 10.39 -3.76 -3.14
C ASN A 53 10.04 -3.79 -1.65
N VAL A 54 8.88 -3.29 -1.25
CA VAL A 54 8.42 -3.27 0.14
C VAL A 54 7.37 -4.34 0.36
N PHE A 55 6.24 -4.28 -0.37
CA PHE A 55 5.13 -5.20 -0.13
C PHE A 55 5.29 -6.57 -0.81
N ASN A 56 6.03 -6.66 -1.91
CA ASN A 56 6.40 -7.93 -2.58
C ASN A 56 7.91 -8.16 -2.54
N GLY A 57 8.60 -7.68 -1.51
CA GLY A 57 10.04 -7.79 -1.35
C GLY A 57 10.48 -9.04 -0.57
N ALA A 58 11.33 -8.86 0.43
CA ALA A 58 11.98 -9.95 1.17
C ALA A 58 11.05 -10.74 2.09
N ILE A 59 9.91 -10.16 2.51
CA ILE A 59 8.92 -10.83 3.37
C ILE A 59 7.63 -11.09 2.60
N PRO A 60 6.91 -12.19 2.91
CA PRO A 60 5.65 -12.50 2.23
C PRO A 60 4.63 -11.36 2.37
N LEU A 61 3.86 -11.10 1.31
CA LEU A 61 2.87 -10.00 1.24
C LEU A 61 1.95 -9.95 2.45
N LYS A 62 1.44 -11.10 2.91
CA LYS A 62 0.60 -11.18 4.10
C LYS A 62 1.29 -10.56 5.33
N HIS A 63 2.54 -10.92 5.57
CA HIS A 63 3.29 -10.42 6.72
C HIS A 63 3.66 -8.93 6.56
N ALA A 64 3.97 -8.48 5.34
CA ALA A 64 4.18 -7.06 5.05
C ALA A 64 2.92 -6.23 5.37
N GLN A 65 1.73 -6.73 5.01
CA GLN A 65 0.47 -6.06 5.33
C GLN A 65 0.15 -6.08 6.83
N LEU A 66 0.45 -7.16 7.55
CA LEU A 66 0.30 -7.23 9.01
C LEU A 66 1.25 -6.24 9.72
N ALA A 67 2.50 -6.12 9.27
CA ALA A 67 3.44 -5.10 9.76
C ALA A 67 2.93 -3.69 9.49
N ALA A 68 2.37 -3.45 8.30
CA ALA A 68 1.76 -2.16 7.95
C ALA A 68 0.54 -1.83 8.84
N ILE A 69 -0.27 -2.82 9.25
CA ILE A 69 -1.35 -2.63 10.23
C ILE A 69 -0.76 -2.17 11.56
N SER A 70 0.27 -2.86 12.09
CA SER A 70 0.91 -2.49 13.35
C SER A 70 1.45 -1.06 13.31
N ALA A 71 2.16 -0.69 12.24
CA ALA A 71 2.65 0.67 12.02
C ALA A 71 1.51 1.70 11.94
N SER A 72 0.44 1.36 11.22
CA SER A 72 -0.74 2.23 11.06
C SER A 72 -1.45 2.51 12.37
N VAL A 73 -1.57 1.49 13.24
CA VAL A 73 -2.15 1.61 14.59
C VAL A 73 -1.26 2.50 15.45
N ALA A 74 0.06 2.27 15.47
CA ALA A 74 1.00 3.08 16.23
C ALA A 74 0.98 4.55 15.81
N MET A 75 0.86 4.81 14.50
CA MET A 75 0.75 6.17 13.93
C MET A 75 -0.65 6.78 14.03
N LYS A 76 -1.67 6.01 14.47
CA LYS A 76 -3.09 6.43 14.50
C LYS A 76 -3.61 6.87 13.13
N CYS A 77 -3.17 6.20 12.07
CA CYS A 77 -3.53 6.52 10.69
C CYS A 77 -4.93 5.97 10.35
N VAL A 78 -5.94 6.79 10.43
CA VAL A 78 -7.34 6.39 10.19
C VAL A 78 -7.64 5.87 8.78
N TYR A 79 -6.82 6.24 7.80
CA TYR A 79 -6.93 5.76 6.41
C TYR A 79 -6.13 4.47 6.18
N CYS A 80 -4.94 4.38 6.79
CA CYS A 80 -4.04 3.26 6.58
C CYS A 80 -4.56 1.98 7.23
N ILE A 81 -5.18 2.06 8.41
CA ILE A 81 -5.71 0.91 9.14
C ILE A 81 -6.71 0.11 8.29
N PRO A 82 -7.81 0.68 7.77
CA PRO A 82 -8.76 -0.08 6.96
C PRO A 82 -8.16 -0.55 5.63
N ALA A 83 -7.28 0.24 5.00
CA ALA A 83 -6.64 -0.14 3.75
C ALA A 83 -5.75 -1.37 3.92
N HIS A 84 -4.78 -1.34 4.86
CA HIS A 84 -3.89 -2.47 5.10
C HIS A 84 -4.62 -3.69 5.68
N THR A 85 -5.70 -3.50 6.45
CA THR A 85 -6.57 -4.59 6.89
C THR A 85 -7.24 -5.29 5.70
N ALA A 86 -7.75 -4.55 4.74
CA ALA A 86 -8.33 -5.11 3.52
C ALA A 86 -7.28 -5.88 2.68
N PHE A 87 -6.09 -5.30 2.52
CA PHE A 87 -4.99 -5.94 1.79
C PHE A 87 -4.45 -7.18 2.50
N ALA A 88 -4.36 -7.17 3.83
CA ALA A 88 -3.98 -8.34 4.62
C ALA A 88 -4.95 -9.50 4.43
N ARG A 89 -6.28 -9.24 4.50
CA ARG A 89 -7.32 -10.25 4.21
C ARG A 89 -7.19 -10.78 2.78
N ALA A 90 -7.02 -9.92 1.80
CA ALA A 90 -6.81 -10.34 0.41
C ALA A 90 -5.55 -11.20 0.23
N ALA A 91 -4.51 -10.97 1.04
CA ALA A 91 -3.29 -11.78 1.11
C ALA A 91 -3.42 -13.04 1.98
N GLY A 92 -4.62 -13.37 2.47
CA GLY A 92 -4.92 -14.58 3.25
C GLY A 92 -4.64 -14.46 4.74
N ALA A 93 -4.61 -13.26 5.32
CA ALA A 93 -4.52 -13.08 6.75
C ALA A 93 -5.86 -13.43 7.43
N THR A 94 -5.79 -14.14 8.54
CA THR A 94 -6.94 -14.43 9.39
C THR A 94 -7.27 -13.23 10.29
N GLU A 95 -8.49 -13.21 10.84
CA GLU A 95 -8.88 -12.18 11.81
C GLU A 95 -8.01 -12.23 13.08
N GLU A 96 -7.55 -13.41 13.49
CA GLU A 96 -6.66 -13.55 14.65
C GLU A 96 -5.26 -12.99 14.37
N GLU A 97 -4.71 -13.17 13.15
CA GLU A 97 -3.45 -12.55 12.75
C GLU A 97 -3.57 -11.03 12.72
N ILE A 98 -4.68 -10.48 12.22
CA ILE A 98 -4.95 -9.04 12.19
C ILE A 98 -5.06 -8.47 13.62
N LYS A 99 -5.82 -9.11 14.51
CA LYS A 99 -5.90 -8.72 15.92
C LYS A 99 -4.55 -8.79 16.62
N THR A 100 -3.75 -9.80 16.29
CA THR A 100 -2.39 -9.94 16.83
C THR A 100 -1.50 -8.77 16.38
N ALA A 101 -1.56 -8.36 15.13
CA ALA A 101 -0.82 -7.19 14.63
C ALA A 101 -1.22 -5.89 15.38
N VAL A 102 -2.51 -5.73 15.70
CA VAL A 102 -3.00 -4.62 16.52
C VAL A 102 -2.48 -4.71 17.96
N ALA A 103 -2.51 -5.92 18.56
CA ALA A 103 -2.04 -6.15 19.92
C ALA A 103 -0.53 -5.87 20.05
N ILE A 104 0.28 -6.26 19.06
CA ILE A 104 1.71 -5.95 19.01
C ILE A 104 1.95 -4.44 19.04
N ALA A 105 1.20 -3.67 18.26
CA ALA A 105 1.33 -2.21 18.26
C ALA A 105 0.98 -1.60 19.62
N ALA A 106 -0.05 -2.12 20.30
CA ALA A 106 -0.45 -1.69 21.62
C ALA A 106 0.60 -2.04 22.69
N ASP A 107 1.15 -3.25 22.64
CA ASP A 107 2.19 -3.70 23.58
C ASP A 107 3.47 -2.86 23.45
N VAL A 108 3.95 -2.66 22.23
CA VAL A 108 5.12 -1.81 21.96
C VAL A 108 4.90 -0.39 22.48
N ALA A 109 3.71 0.18 22.25
CA ALA A 109 3.38 1.53 22.74
C ALA A 109 3.32 1.59 24.28
N LEU A 110 2.78 0.56 24.93
CA LEU A 110 2.73 0.45 26.38
C LEU A 110 4.15 0.38 26.97
N ASN A 111 4.97 -0.57 26.50
CA ASN A 111 6.30 -0.79 27.00
C ASN A 111 7.20 0.43 26.77
N SER A 112 7.14 1.04 25.59
CA SER A 112 7.84 2.28 25.30
C SER A 112 7.46 3.40 26.27
N SER A 113 6.17 3.56 26.57
CA SER A 113 5.68 4.58 27.50
C SER A 113 6.14 4.32 28.94
N MET A 114 6.13 3.05 29.36
CA MET A 114 6.58 2.65 30.71
C MET A 114 8.08 2.89 30.89
N LEU A 115 8.90 2.43 29.93
CA LEU A 115 10.37 2.61 30.00
C LEU A 115 10.74 4.11 29.97
N TYR A 116 10.17 4.86 29.03
CA TYR A 116 10.45 6.29 28.90
C TYR A 116 9.92 7.09 30.08
N GLY A 117 8.70 6.85 30.53
CA GLY A 117 8.07 7.57 31.62
C GLY A 117 8.69 7.29 33.00
N SER A 118 9.22 6.08 33.21
CA SER A 118 9.97 5.73 34.43
C SER A 118 11.43 6.14 34.37
N GLN A 119 11.89 6.71 33.26
CA GLN A 119 13.31 7.04 33.04
C GLN A 119 14.23 5.84 33.28
N PHE A 120 13.78 4.65 32.80
CA PHE A 120 14.55 3.42 32.95
C PHE A 120 15.91 3.54 32.27
N ASP A 121 16.97 3.09 32.95
CA ASP A 121 18.32 3.23 32.44
C ASP A 121 18.59 2.37 31.21
N MET A 122 19.15 2.97 30.16
CA MET A 122 19.37 2.30 28.87
C MET A 122 20.47 1.22 28.96
N GLU A 123 21.52 1.42 29.76
CA GLU A 123 22.59 0.43 29.92
C GLU A 123 22.02 -0.82 30.59
N THR A 124 21.34 -0.65 31.72
CA THR A 124 20.61 -1.73 32.40
C THR A 124 19.59 -2.43 31.48
N PHE A 125 18.90 -1.68 30.63
CA PHE A 125 17.96 -2.26 29.66
C PHE A 125 18.65 -3.15 28.64
N MET A 126 19.80 -2.73 28.11
CA MET A 126 20.57 -3.51 27.12
C MET A 126 21.17 -4.78 27.73
N GLU A 127 21.63 -4.76 28.99
CA GLU A 127 22.15 -5.93 29.72
C GLU A 127 21.14 -7.08 29.87
N MET A 128 19.82 -6.77 29.78
CA MET A 128 18.78 -7.80 29.86
C MET A 128 18.71 -8.72 28.62
N PHE A 129 19.45 -8.41 27.54
CA PHE A 129 19.47 -9.15 26.28
C PHE A 129 20.82 -9.81 25.96
N GLU A 130 21.80 -9.68 26.83
CA GLU A 130 23.10 -10.34 26.74
C GLU A 130 23.12 -11.68 27.50
#